data_183bb628e1bba5d7be1b109436bb0aef
#
_entry.id   183bb628e1bba5d7be1b109436bb0aef
#
_cell.length_a   1.000
_cell.length_b   1.000
_cell.length_c   1.000
_cell.angle_alpha   90.00
_cell.angle_beta   90.00
_cell.angle_gamma   90.00
#
_symmetry.space_group_name_H-M   'P 1'
#
loop_
_entity.id
_entity.type
_entity.pdbx_description
1 polymer ?
#
loop_
_entity_poly.entity_id
_entity_poly.type
_entity_poly.pdbx_seq_one_letter_code
_entity_poly.pdbx_strand_id
1 'polypeptide(L)'
;MSKKKVVVAFSGGLDTSYNVMYLTREMGYEVYAACANTGGFSPEQLKKNEENAYKLGAVKYVTLDVTQEYYEKSLKYMVFGNVLRNNCYPISVSSERIFQALAIAKYANEIGADAIAHGSTGAGNDQIRFDMTFLVKAPGVEIITLTRDRNLSRKEEIDYLNANGFSADFTKLKYSYNVGIWGTSICGGEILDSKQGLPESAYLKHPTKEGSEILSLGFEKGELVAVNGKKFDDRIKAIQEVEKIGAAYAIGRDCHVGDTIIGIKGRVGFEAAAPMLIIGAHRFLEKYTLSKWQQYWKDQVSNWYGMFLHESQYLEPVMPDIEAMLASSQRNVNGTVTLELRPYSFQTVGCDTPDDLVHNKLGEYGEGAKAWTADDAKGFIKITSTPLRAYYSVHPDEER
;
A
#
# COMPACT_ATOMS: atom_id res chain seq x y z
N MET A 1 -27.40 3.34 -35.10
CA MET A 1 -27.17 2.87 -33.71
C MET A 1 -26.17 3.80 -33.07
N SER A 2 -26.35 4.23 -31.83
CA SER A 2 -25.33 4.97 -31.09
C SER A 2 -24.08 4.07 -30.94
N LYS A 3 -22.90 4.68 -31.04
CA LYS A 3 -21.66 3.93 -30.75
C LYS A 3 -21.66 3.46 -29.31
N LYS A 4 -21.13 2.25 -29.06
CA LYS A 4 -20.93 1.75 -27.70
C LYS A 4 -19.87 2.58 -26.96
N LYS A 5 -20.09 2.87 -25.67
CA LYS A 5 -19.15 3.59 -24.83
C LYS A 5 -18.23 2.63 -24.07
N VAL A 6 -16.94 2.92 -24.04
CA VAL A 6 -15.98 2.18 -23.22
C VAL A 6 -15.17 3.14 -22.34
N VAL A 7 -15.05 2.81 -21.06
CA VAL A 7 -14.11 3.48 -20.14
C VAL A 7 -12.80 2.72 -20.14
N VAL A 8 -11.71 3.36 -20.48
CA VAL A 8 -10.37 2.79 -20.38
C VAL A 8 -9.71 3.28 -19.09
N ALA A 9 -9.28 2.36 -18.23
CA ALA A 9 -8.41 2.63 -17.09
C ALA A 9 -7.05 3.10 -17.61
N PHE A 10 -6.89 4.41 -17.79
CA PHE A 10 -5.81 5.01 -18.55
C PHE A 10 -4.71 5.58 -17.64
N SER A 11 -3.52 5.01 -17.73
CA SER A 11 -2.33 5.48 -16.99
C SER A 11 -1.35 6.31 -17.85
N GLY A 12 -1.57 6.38 -19.17
CA GLY A 12 -0.61 6.95 -20.11
C GLY A 12 0.54 6.02 -20.49
N GLY A 13 0.55 4.79 -19.97
CA GLY A 13 1.52 3.75 -20.34
C GLY A 13 1.23 3.10 -21.70
N LEU A 14 2.14 2.22 -22.14
CA LEU A 14 2.07 1.55 -23.43
C LEU A 14 0.73 0.82 -23.63
N ASP A 15 0.45 -0.15 -22.75
CA ASP A 15 -0.71 -1.03 -22.87
C ASP A 15 -2.03 -0.24 -22.88
N THR A 16 -2.15 0.78 -22.04
CA THR A 16 -3.35 1.62 -21.98
C THR A 16 -3.47 2.56 -23.18
N SER A 17 -2.35 3.02 -23.74
CA SER A 17 -2.33 3.80 -24.97
C SER A 17 -2.75 2.96 -26.17
N TYR A 18 -2.25 1.73 -26.26
CA TYR A 18 -2.70 0.75 -27.26
C TYR A 18 -4.21 0.51 -27.16
N ASN A 19 -4.73 0.26 -25.95
CA ASN A 19 -6.15 0.03 -25.75
C ASN A 19 -7.02 1.19 -26.24
N VAL A 20 -6.67 2.46 -25.89
CA VAL A 20 -7.44 3.62 -26.35
C VAL A 20 -7.50 3.68 -27.86
N MET A 21 -6.35 3.54 -28.54
CA MET A 21 -6.29 3.65 -29.99
C MET A 21 -7.01 2.49 -30.69
N TYR A 22 -6.80 1.25 -30.24
CA TYR A 22 -7.40 0.06 -30.84
C TYR A 22 -8.92 0.06 -30.68
N LEU A 23 -9.43 0.35 -29.48
CA LEU A 23 -10.87 0.41 -29.21
C LEU A 23 -11.56 1.50 -30.05
N THR A 24 -10.88 2.63 -30.27
CA THR A 24 -11.41 3.72 -31.09
C THR A 24 -11.42 3.34 -32.57
N ARG A 25 -10.30 2.83 -33.11
CA ARG A 25 -10.10 2.67 -34.57
C ARG A 25 -10.64 1.35 -35.09
N GLU A 26 -10.35 0.26 -34.40
CA GLU A 26 -10.69 -1.08 -34.90
C GLU A 26 -12.05 -1.54 -34.38
N MET A 27 -12.42 -1.20 -33.18
CA MET A 27 -13.68 -1.64 -32.58
C MET A 27 -14.79 -0.58 -32.63
N GLY A 28 -14.46 0.66 -32.99
CA GLY A 28 -15.43 1.74 -33.21
C GLY A 28 -16.13 2.26 -31.96
N TYR A 29 -15.57 2.02 -30.78
CA TYR A 29 -16.10 2.54 -29.52
C TYR A 29 -15.94 4.06 -29.37
N GLU A 30 -16.83 4.68 -28.59
CA GLU A 30 -16.59 5.99 -27.98
C GLU A 30 -15.76 5.77 -26.71
N VAL A 31 -14.47 6.12 -26.76
CA VAL A 31 -13.51 5.86 -25.68
C VAL A 31 -13.46 7.02 -24.71
N TYR A 32 -13.72 6.74 -23.44
CA TYR A 32 -13.55 7.63 -22.28
C TYR A 32 -12.30 7.20 -21.52
N ALA A 33 -11.21 7.96 -21.64
CA ALA A 33 -9.98 7.67 -20.93
C ALA A 33 -10.05 8.21 -19.51
N ALA A 34 -10.02 7.33 -18.50
CA ALA A 34 -10.12 7.70 -17.09
C ALA A 34 -8.83 7.37 -16.34
N CYS A 35 -8.15 8.41 -15.84
CA CYS A 35 -6.93 8.29 -15.04
C CYS A 35 -7.29 8.39 -13.55
N ALA A 36 -7.27 7.27 -12.83
CA ALA A 36 -7.45 7.27 -11.38
C ALA A 36 -6.12 7.59 -10.68
N ASN A 37 -6.04 8.80 -10.10
CA ASN A 37 -4.85 9.31 -9.44
C ASN A 37 -4.86 8.99 -7.95
N THR A 38 -3.90 8.18 -7.51
CA THR A 38 -3.61 7.82 -6.12
C THR A 38 -2.44 8.60 -5.53
N GLY A 39 -2.16 9.78 -6.08
CA GLY A 39 -1.07 10.67 -5.64
C GLY A 39 0.29 10.39 -6.30
N GLY A 40 0.32 9.55 -7.34
CA GLY A 40 1.55 9.21 -8.06
C GLY A 40 1.86 10.08 -9.27
N PHE A 41 0.90 10.90 -9.73
CA PHE A 41 1.06 11.75 -10.92
C PHE A 41 1.26 13.21 -10.55
N SER A 42 2.27 13.86 -11.16
CA SER A 42 2.37 15.31 -11.09
C SER A 42 1.31 15.99 -11.98
N PRO A 43 1.00 17.28 -11.74
CA PRO A 43 0.09 18.04 -12.62
C PRO A 43 0.51 18.02 -14.09
N GLU A 44 1.83 18.09 -14.37
CA GLU A 44 2.39 18.05 -15.71
C GLU A 44 2.17 16.69 -16.37
N GLN A 45 2.34 15.61 -15.60
CA GLN A 45 2.08 14.25 -16.09
C GLN A 45 0.60 14.04 -16.42
N LEU A 46 -0.32 14.52 -15.55
CA LEU A 46 -1.76 14.45 -15.79
C LEU A 46 -2.16 15.21 -17.05
N LYS A 47 -1.60 16.42 -17.26
CA LYS A 47 -1.82 17.21 -18.48
C LYS A 47 -1.31 16.48 -19.72
N LYS A 48 -0.11 15.89 -19.66
CA LYS A 48 0.44 15.09 -20.75
C LYS A 48 -0.40 13.86 -21.05
N ASN A 49 -0.93 13.20 -20.03
CA ASN A 49 -1.84 12.07 -20.19
C ASN A 49 -3.13 12.49 -20.90
N GLU A 50 -3.70 13.62 -20.53
CA GLU A 50 -4.87 14.18 -21.20
C GLU A 50 -4.62 14.47 -22.69
N GLU A 51 -3.53 15.17 -23.00
CA GLU A 51 -3.14 15.46 -24.40
C GLU A 51 -2.95 14.16 -25.21
N ASN A 52 -2.31 13.15 -24.61
CA ASN A 52 -2.08 11.86 -25.26
C ASN A 52 -3.38 11.10 -25.45
N ALA A 53 -4.29 11.09 -24.49
CA ALA A 53 -5.58 10.41 -24.60
C ALA A 53 -6.37 10.93 -25.82
N TYR A 54 -6.43 12.26 -26.02
CA TYR A 54 -7.08 12.83 -27.20
C TYR A 54 -6.36 12.51 -28.50
N LYS A 55 -5.02 12.52 -28.55
CA LYS A 55 -4.25 12.10 -29.73
C LYS A 55 -4.48 10.64 -30.10
N LEU A 56 -4.72 9.78 -29.10
CA LEU A 56 -5.02 8.35 -29.29
C LEU A 56 -6.46 8.10 -29.77
N GLY A 57 -7.33 9.13 -29.73
CA GLY A 57 -8.70 9.07 -30.21
C GLY A 57 -9.78 9.01 -29.13
N ALA A 58 -9.43 9.20 -27.86
CA ALA A 58 -10.45 9.31 -26.82
C ALA A 58 -11.38 10.50 -27.07
N VAL A 59 -12.68 10.31 -26.85
CA VAL A 59 -13.68 11.39 -26.96
C VAL A 59 -13.69 12.26 -25.71
N LYS A 60 -13.24 11.70 -24.58
CA LYS A 60 -13.14 12.40 -23.31
C LYS A 60 -12.00 11.82 -22.47
N TYR A 61 -11.31 12.69 -21.76
CA TYR A 61 -10.38 12.34 -20.67
C TYR A 61 -10.92 12.85 -19.35
N VAL A 62 -10.67 12.11 -18.27
CA VAL A 62 -10.99 12.53 -16.91
C VAL A 62 -9.89 12.06 -15.95
N THR A 63 -9.47 12.94 -15.03
CA THR A 63 -8.69 12.57 -13.87
C THR A 63 -9.64 12.35 -12.69
N LEU A 64 -9.63 11.16 -12.14
CA LEU A 64 -10.36 10.79 -10.93
C LEU A 64 -9.37 10.85 -9.76
N ASP A 65 -9.44 11.91 -8.96
CA ASP A 65 -8.62 12.02 -7.75
C ASP A 65 -9.24 11.14 -6.65
N VAL A 66 -8.52 10.11 -6.26
CA VAL A 66 -8.94 9.14 -5.23
C VAL A 66 -8.07 9.21 -3.98
N THR A 67 -7.17 10.17 -3.87
CA THR A 67 -6.17 10.24 -2.78
C THR A 67 -6.84 10.29 -1.40
N GLN A 68 -7.86 11.14 -1.23
CA GLN A 68 -8.57 11.28 0.03
C GLN A 68 -9.38 10.01 0.37
N GLU A 69 -10.09 9.45 -0.61
CA GLU A 69 -10.86 8.23 -0.40
C GLU A 69 -9.94 7.04 -0.07
N TYR A 70 -8.79 6.95 -0.73
CA TYR A 70 -7.79 5.93 -0.47
C TYR A 70 -7.20 6.06 0.95
N TYR A 71 -6.92 7.30 1.40
CA TYR A 71 -6.50 7.52 2.78
C TYR A 71 -7.58 7.07 3.78
N GLU A 72 -8.78 7.60 3.65
CA GLU A 72 -9.89 7.39 4.60
C GLU A 72 -10.35 5.94 4.70
N LYS A 73 -10.30 5.21 3.58
CA LYS A 73 -10.83 3.85 3.50
C LYS A 73 -9.78 2.76 3.55
N SER A 74 -8.50 3.11 3.47
CA SER A 74 -7.44 2.09 3.50
C SER A 74 -6.19 2.53 4.25
N LEU A 75 -5.51 3.62 3.85
CA LEU A 75 -4.18 3.92 4.38
C LEU A 75 -4.18 4.12 5.90
N LYS A 76 -5.19 4.79 6.45
CA LYS A 76 -5.29 4.95 7.90
C LYS A 76 -5.38 3.61 8.64
N TYR A 77 -6.10 2.64 8.09
CA TYR A 77 -6.19 1.30 8.69
C TYR A 77 -4.90 0.49 8.51
N MET A 78 -4.17 0.74 7.41
CA MET A 78 -2.83 0.18 7.24
C MET A 78 -1.85 0.73 8.29
N VAL A 79 -1.97 2.01 8.65
CA VAL A 79 -1.21 2.61 9.77
C VAL A 79 -1.67 2.00 11.09
N PHE A 80 -2.97 2.00 11.38
CA PHE A 80 -3.54 1.45 12.62
C PHE A 80 -3.15 -0.02 12.82
N GLY A 81 -3.11 -0.79 11.75
CA GLY A 81 -2.68 -2.18 11.74
C GLY A 81 -1.16 -2.39 11.71
N ASN A 82 -0.35 -1.35 11.51
CA ASN A 82 1.08 -1.49 11.21
C ASN A 82 1.33 -2.50 10.07
N VAL A 83 0.53 -2.42 9.00
CA VAL A 83 0.44 -3.45 7.96
C VAL A 83 1.70 -3.49 7.09
N LEU A 84 2.46 -4.56 7.22
CA LEU A 84 3.60 -4.89 6.37
C LEU A 84 3.51 -6.36 5.95
N ARG A 85 3.35 -6.63 4.67
CA ARG A 85 3.36 -8.02 4.18
C ARG A 85 4.73 -8.64 4.42
N ASN A 86 4.75 -9.82 5.05
CA ASN A 86 5.96 -10.52 5.47
C ASN A 86 6.93 -9.62 6.26
N ASN A 87 6.39 -8.71 7.08
CA ASN A 87 7.12 -7.74 7.90
C ASN A 87 8.06 -6.79 7.12
N CYS A 88 7.87 -6.66 5.83
CA CYS A 88 8.76 -5.92 4.94
C CYS A 88 7.99 -4.95 4.03
N TYR A 89 7.04 -5.44 3.24
CA TYR A 89 6.44 -4.69 2.15
C TYR A 89 5.14 -3.98 2.56
N PRO A 90 5.06 -2.64 2.41
CA PRO A 90 3.88 -1.86 2.82
C PRO A 90 2.69 -1.97 1.85
N ILE A 91 2.67 -2.95 0.95
CA ILE A 91 1.61 -3.28 -0.03
C ILE A 91 1.07 -2.06 -0.79
N SER A 92 1.94 -1.14 -1.16
CA SER A 92 1.59 0.12 -1.81
C SER A 92 0.75 -0.08 -3.08
N VAL A 93 1.23 -0.89 -4.02
CA VAL A 93 0.53 -1.14 -5.28
C VAL A 93 -0.77 -1.89 -5.08
N SER A 94 -0.78 -2.92 -4.23
CA SER A 94 -1.95 -3.77 -4.04
C SER A 94 -3.16 -2.98 -3.55
N SER A 95 -2.94 -2.13 -2.55
CA SER A 95 -4.00 -1.33 -1.94
C SER A 95 -4.52 -0.24 -2.90
N GLU A 96 -3.63 0.46 -3.61
CA GLU A 96 -4.05 1.54 -4.51
C GLU A 96 -4.85 1.06 -5.73
N ARG A 97 -4.52 -0.14 -6.30
CA ARG A 97 -5.21 -0.68 -7.47
C ARG A 97 -6.70 -0.89 -7.21
N ILE A 98 -7.06 -1.28 -5.99
CA ILE A 98 -8.46 -1.46 -5.59
C ILE A 98 -9.20 -0.12 -5.69
N PHE A 99 -8.63 0.95 -5.16
CA PHE A 99 -9.27 2.28 -5.19
C PHE A 99 -9.31 2.87 -6.59
N GLN A 100 -8.30 2.60 -7.42
CA GLN A 100 -8.33 2.93 -8.84
C GLN A 100 -9.48 2.20 -9.54
N ALA A 101 -9.62 0.89 -9.32
CA ALA A 101 -10.70 0.09 -9.91
C ALA A 101 -12.09 0.56 -9.44
N LEU A 102 -12.26 0.87 -8.15
CA LEU A 102 -13.53 1.39 -7.61
C LEU A 102 -13.93 2.70 -8.28
N ALA A 103 -13.00 3.64 -8.45
CA ALA A 103 -13.27 4.92 -9.10
C ALA A 103 -13.62 4.74 -10.59
N ILE A 104 -12.91 3.87 -11.31
CA ILE A 104 -13.20 3.54 -12.71
C ILE A 104 -14.59 2.91 -12.86
N ALA A 105 -14.94 1.92 -12.02
CA ALA A 105 -16.24 1.28 -12.02
C ALA A 105 -17.38 2.28 -11.76
N LYS A 106 -17.18 3.16 -10.77
CA LYS A 106 -18.12 4.23 -10.45
C LYS A 106 -18.34 5.15 -11.64
N TYR A 107 -17.27 5.63 -12.25
CA TYR A 107 -17.34 6.50 -13.43
C TYR A 107 -18.03 5.81 -14.63
N ALA A 108 -17.73 4.53 -14.87
CA ALA A 108 -18.36 3.76 -15.92
C ALA A 108 -19.89 3.67 -15.73
N ASN A 109 -20.34 3.39 -14.52
CA ASN A 109 -21.77 3.39 -14.17
C ASN A 109 -22.42 4.77 -14.36
N GLU A 110 -21.74 5.86 -13.94
CA GLU A 110 -22.25 7.24 -14.05
C GLU A 110 -22.51 7.66 -15.50
N ILE A 111 -21.64 7.24 -16.43
CA ILE A 111 -21.82 7.59 -17.85
C ILE A 111 -22.63 6.57 -18.64
N GLY A 112 -23.06 5.48 -18.01
CA GLY A 112 -23.73 4.35 -18.68
C GLY A 112 -22.84 3.72 -19.74
N ALA A 113 -21.61 3.33 -19.36
CA ALA A 113 -20.68 2.67 -20.27
C ALA A 113 -21.11 1.24 -20.56
N ASP A 114 -20.95 0.81 -21.81
CA ASP A 114 -21.19 -0.57 -22.23
C ASP A 114 -20.04 -1.50 -21.84
N ALA A 115 -18.81 -0.95 -21.72
CA ALA A 115 -17.62 -1.70 -21.39
C ALA A 115 -16.61 -0.90 -20.54
N ILE A 116 -15.76 -1.63 -19.81
CA ILE A 116 -14.56 -1.12 -19.14
C ILE A 116 -13.37 -1.87 -19.70
N ALA A 117 -12.28 -1.15 -20.02
CA ALA A 117 -11.05 -1.76 -20.50
C ALA A 117 -9.86 -1.42 -19.61
N HIS A 118 -8.92 -2.36 -19.47
CA HIS A 118 -7.64 -2.14 -18.81
C HIS A 118 -6.49 -2.87 -19.51
N GLY A 119 -5.26 -2.37 -19.30
CA GLY A 119 -4.06 -2.90 -19.94
C GLY A 119 -3.26 -3.92 -19.11
N SER A 120 -3.86 -4.55 -18.11
CA SER A 120 -3.14 -5.52 -17.28
C SER A 120 -2.85 -6.80 -18.06
N THR A 121 -1.62 -7.31 -17.92
CA THR A 121 -1.18 -8.58 -18.54
C THR A 121 -1.64 -9.79 -17.73
N GLY A 122 -1.67 -10.97 -18.35
CA GLY A 122 -2.03 -12.23 -17.70
C GLY A 122 -1.01 -12.74 -16.65
N ALA A 123 0.18 -12.16 -16.60
CA ALA A 123 1.25 -12.59 -15.69
C ALA A 123 1.20 -11.91 -14.30
N GLY A 124 0.51 -10.76 -14.18
CA GLY A 124 0.50 -9.93 -12.97
C GLY A 124 -0.77 -10.09 -12.14
N ASN A 125 -0.72 -9.53 -10.92
CA ASN A 125 -1.86 -9.50 -9.99
C ASN A 125 -2.94 -8.47 -10.39
N ASP A 126 -2.56 -7.42 -11.11
CA ASP A 126 -3.43 -6.26 -11.34
C ASP A 126 -4.68 -6.63 -12.17
N GLN A 127 -4.57 -7.59 -13.09
CA GLN A 127 -5.74 -8.13 -13.80
C GLN A 127 -6.83 -8.60 -12.83
N ILE A 128 -6.44 -9.33 -11.77
CA ILE A 128 -7.39 -9.85 -10.77
C ILE A 128 -8.01 -8.71 -9.99
N ARG A 129 -7.21 -7.72 -9.58
CA ARG A 129 -7.66 -6.57 -8.81
C ARG A 129 -8.68 -5.73 -9.57
N PHE A 130 -8.45 -5.50 -10.84
CA PHE A 130 -9.39 -4.77 -11.70
C PHE A 130 -10.64 -5.60 -11.98
N ASP A 131 -10.49 -6.82 -12.50
CA ASP A 131 -11.62 -7.66 -12.91
C ASP A 131 -12.57 -7.94 -11.74
N MET A 132 -12.06 -8.39 -10.58
CA MET A 132 -12.89 -8.67 -9.41
C MET A 132 -13.68 -7.43 -8.96
N THR A 133 -13.02 -6.27 -8.93
CA THR A 133 -13.68 -5.03 -8.54
C THR A 133 -14.77 -4.65 -9.56
N PHE A 134 -14.50 -4.77 -10.86
CA PHE A 134 -15.46 -4.45 -11.92
C PHE A 134 -16.64 -5.39 -11.91
N LEU A 135 -16.43 -6.70 -11.77
CA LEU A 135 -17.50 -7.69 -11.69
C LEU A 135 -18.48 -7.39 -10.54
N VAL A 136 -17.97 -6.88 -9.41
CA VAL A 136 -18.80 -6.58 -8.22
C VAL A 136 -19.44 -5.19 -8.32
N LYS A 137 -18.71 -4.17 -8.79
CA LYS A 137 -19.13 -2.76 -8.72
C LYS A 137 -19.72 -2.20 -10.02
N ALA A 138 -19.54 -2.88 -11.13
CA ALA A 138 -20.14 -2.56 -12.41
C ALA A 138 -20.76 -3.82 -13.05
N PRO A 139 -21.72 -4.48 -12.36
CA PRO A 139 -22.31 -5.70 -12.86
C PRO A 139 -23.04 -5.46 -14.19
N GLY A 140 -22.78 -6.33 -15.19
CA GLY A 140 -23.36 -6.21 -16.52
C GLY A 140 -22.60 -5.32 -17.49
N VAL A 141 -21.53 -4.65 -17.06
CA VAL A 141 -20.59 -3.95 -17.95
C VAL A 141 -19.55 -4.96 -18.46
N GLU A 142 -19.33 -4.97 -19.77
CA GLU A 142 -18.34 -5.86 -20.42
C GLU A 142 -16.92 -5.48 -19.98
N ILE A 143 -16.07 -6.45 -19.63
CA ILE A 143 -14.65 -6.21 -19.29
C ILE A 143 -13.82 -6.56 -20.52
N ILE A 144 -13.06 -5.61 -21.05
CA ILE A 144 -12.19 -5.78 -22.22
C ILE A 144 -10.72 -5.72 -21.79
N THR A 145 -9.96 -6.76 -22.16
CA THR A 145 -8.55 -6.94 -21.75
C THR A 145 -7.67 -7.31 -22.94
N LEU A 146 -7.56 -6.40 -23.91
CA LEU A 146 -6.90 -6.68 -25.21
C LEU A 146 -5.47 -7.23 -25.06
N THR A 147 -4.67 -6.63 -24.17
CA THR A 147 -3.28 -7.06 -23.95
C THR A 147 -3.21 -8.50 -23.45
N ARG A 148 -4.06 -8.86 -22.48
CA ARG A 148 -4.13 -10.21 -21.93
C ARG A 148 -4.71 -11.22 -22.92
N ASP A 149 -5.88 -10.91 -23.48
CA ASP A 149 -6.67 -11.87 -24.26
C ASP A 149 -6.02 -12.17 -25.61
N ARG A 150 -5.26 -11.22 -26.15
CA ARG A 150 -4.50 -11.38 -27.38
C ARG A 150 -3.04 -11.78 -27.15
N ASN A 151 -2.60 -11.85 -25.89
CA ASN A 151 -1.21 -12.15 -25.52
C ASN A 151 -0.20 -11.26 -26.25
N LEU A 152 -0.47 -9.97 -26.32
CA LEU A 152 0.32 -9.01 -27.09
C LEU A 152 1.70 -8.80 -26.45
N SER A 153 2.71 -8.79 -27.29
CA SER A 153 4.05 -8.37 -26.91
C SER A 153 4.16 -6.83 -26.93
N ARG A 154 5.03 -6.27 -26.09
CA ARG A 154 5.32 -4.82 -26.11
C ARG A 154 5.71 -4.30 -27.49
N LYS A 155 6.41 -5.14 -28.29
CA LYS A 155 6.79 -4.77 -29.64
C LYS A 155 5.58 -4.60 -30.54
N GLU A 156 4.63 -5.53 -30.52
CA GLU A 156 3.40 -5.45 -31.33
C GLU A 156 2.58 -4.20 -30.98
N GLU A 157 2.47 -3.85 -29.68
CA GLU A 157 1.78 -2.64 -29.26
C GLU A 157 2.49 -1.37 -29.74
N ILE A 158 3.83 -1.30 -29.64
CA ILE A 158 4.63 -0.18 -30.13
C ILE A 158 4.51 -0.05 -31.65
N ASP A 159 4.64 -1.16 -32.39
CA ASP A 159 4.56 -1.17 -33.86
C ASP A 159 3.17 -0.69 -34.32
N TYR A 160 2.10 -1.13 -33.66
CA TYR A 160 0.74 -0.67 -33.93
C TYR A 160 0.56 0.83 -33.70
N LEU A 161 1.01 1.35 -32.54
CA LEU A 161 0.92 2.77 -32.22
C LEU A 161 1.68 3.63 -33.23
N ASN A 162 2.92 3.24 -33.59
CA ASN A 162 3.74 3.94 -34.57
C ASN A 162 3.11 3.93 -35.96
N ALA A 163 2.61 2.76 -36.43
CA ALA A 163 1.93 2.64 -37.71
C ALA A 163 0.68 3.55 -37.79
N ASN A 164 0.09 3.87 -36.65
CA ASN A 164 -1.11 4.71 -36.55
C ASN A 164 -0.81 6.18 -36.16
N GLY A 165 0.46 6.60 -36.24
CA GLY A 165 0.86 7.99 -36.08
C GLY A 165 1.02 8.48 -34.64
N PHE A 166 1.08 7.57 -33.66
CA PHE A 166 1.39 7.88 -32.27
C PHE A 166 2.75 7.30 -31.90
N SER A 167 3.74 8.18 -31.74
CA SER A 167 5.09 7.81 -31.30
C SER A 167 5.35 8.36 -29.90
N ALA A 168 5.65 7.49 -28.96
CA ALA A 168 6.14 7.83 -27.64
C ALA A 168 7.32 6.91 -27.30
N ASP A 169 8.25 7.41 -26.48
CA ASP A 169 9.43 6.61 -26.10
C ASP A 169 9.07 5.58 -25.04
N PHE A 170 8.53 4.46 -25.48
CA PHE A 170 8.25 3.29 -24.66
C PHE A 170 9.42 2.29 -24.60
N THR A 171 10.50 2.54 -25.36
CA THR A 171 11.55 1.54 -25.62
C THR A 171 12.60 1.44 -24.51
N LYS A 172 12.71 2.45 -23.64
CA LYS A 172 13.83 2.58 -22.69
C LYS A 172 13.54 2.09 -21.27
N LEU A 173 12.39 1.53 -20.99
CA LEU A 173 12.05 1.17 -19.62
C LEU A 173 12.53 -0.25 -19.28
N LYS A 174 13.75 -0.35 -18.77
CA LYS A 174 14.28 -1.58 -18.15
C LYS A 174 13.44 -2.02 -16.95
N TYR A 175 12.84 -1.05 -16.26
CA TYR A 175 12.01 -1.25 -15.08
C TYR A 175 10.59 -0.75 -15.32
N SER A 176 9.63 -1.43 -14.70
CA SER A 176 8.25 -0.96 -14.58
C SER A 176 8.03 -0.35 -13.20
N TYR A 177 7.55 0.88 -13.16
CA TYR A 177 7.30 1.63 -11.95
C TYR A 177 5.80 1.79 -11.71
N ASN A 178 5.39 1.59 -10.46
CA ASN A 178 4.07 2.00 -9.99
C ASN A 178 4.28 2.97 -8.82
N VAL A 179 3.97 4.23 -9.07
CA VAL A 179 4.16 5.33 -8.12
C VAL A 179 2.83 5.73 -7.52
N GLY A 180 2.75 5.79 -6.21
CA GLY A 180 1.59 6.25 -5.46
C GLY A 180 2.00 6.94 -4.16
N ILE A 181 1.02 7.48 -3.44
CA ILE A 181 1.27 8.18 -2.17
C ILE A 181 1.87 7.28 -1.08
N TRP A 182 1.63 5.96 -1.16
CA TRP A 182 2.08 4.99 -0.16
C TRP A 182 3.36 4.25 -0.58
N GLY A 183 4.08 4.76 -1.57
CA GLY A 183 5.36 4.23 -2.04
C GLY A 183 5.38 3.89 -3.51
N THR A 184 6.53 3.49 -3.98
CA THR A 184 6.81 3.11 -5.36
C THR A 184 7.24 1.66 -5.41
N SER A 185 6.64 0.86 -6.29
CA SER A 185 7.16 -0.47 -6.61
C SER A 185 7.96 -0.45 -7.90
N ILE A 186 8.99 -1.31 -7.97
CA ILE A 186 9.95 -1.40 -9.07
C ILE A 186 10.03 -2.86 -9.49
N CYS A 187 9.60 -3.16 -10.71
CA CYS A 187 9.63 -4.51 -11.28
C CYS A 187 10.54 -4.57 -12.51
N GLY A 188 11.10 -5.75 -12.80
CA GLY A 188 11.96 -5.98 -13.96
C GLY A 188 13.44 -5.75 -13.65
N GLY A 189 14.28 -5.83 -14.69
CA GLY A 189 15.72 -5.69 -14.55
C GLY A 189 16.35 -6.76 -13.66
N GLU A 190 17.30 -6.38 -12.83
CA GLU A 190 18.11 -7.26 -11.98
C GLU A 190 17.28 -8.01 -10.94
N ILE A 191 16.11 -7.49 -10.55
CA ILE A 191 15.27 -8.13 -9.53
C ILE A 191 14.68 -9.48 -10.01
N LEU A 192 14.73 -9.77 -11.30
CA LEU A 192 14.33 -11.07 -11.85
C LEU A 192 15.32 -12.19 -11.51
N ASP A 193 16.59 -11.85 -11.22
CA ASP A 193 17.59 -12.79 -10.75
C ASP A 193 17.62 -12.79 -9.22
N SER A 194 17.36 -13.95 -8.61
CA SER A 194 17.36 -14.10 -7.14
C SER A 194 18.68 -13.73 -6.45
N LYS A 195 19.78 -13.72 -7.18
CA LYS A 195 21.12 -13.41 -6.67
C LYS A 195 21.46 -11.92 -6.74
N GLN A 196 20.61 -11.11 -7.36
CA GLN A 196 20.86 -9.69 -7.55
C GLN A 196 19.84 -8.83 -6.83
N GLY A 197 20.28 -7.66 -6.35
CA GLY A 197 19.42 -6.56 -5.88
C GLY A 197 19.24 -5.51 -6.96
N LEU A 198 18.34 -4.54 -6.71
CA LEU A 198 18.24 -3.37 -7.58
C LEU A 198 19.49 -2.47 -7.41
N PRO A 199 20.12 -2.01 -8.51
CA PRO A 199 21.17 -1.02 -8.44
C PRO A 199 20.60 0.35 -8.03
N GLU A 200 21.47 1.25 -7.54
CA GLU A 200 21.08 2.61 -7.15
C GLU A 200 20.34 3.35 -8.29
N SER A 201 20.73 3.14 -9.53
CA SER A 201 20.12 3.74 -10.72
C SER A 201 18.70 3.28 -11.01
N ALA A 202 18.22 2.21 -10.36
CA ALA A 202 16.84 1.73 -10.51
C ALA A 202 15.85 2.50 -9.63
N TYR A 203 16.30 3.16 -8.58
CA TYR A 203 15.44 3.94 -7.70
C TYR A 203 15.17 5.33 -8.29
N LEU A 204 13.95 5.84 -8.07
CA LEU A 204 13.53 7.15 -8.59
C LEU A 204 14.01 8.31 -7.71
N LYS A 205 14.22 8.06 -6.42
CA LYS A 205 14.65 9.07 -5.45
C LYS A 205 16.04 8.69 -4.95
N HIS A 206 17.00 9.59 -5.06
CA HIS A 206 18.37 9.34 -4.65
C HIS A 206 18.67 10.02 -3.31
N PRO A 207 19.56 9.45 -2.47
CA PRO A 207 19.95 10.09 -1.22
C PRO A 207 20.63 11.44 -1.50
N THR A 208 20.20 12.47 -0.77
CA THR A 208 20.73 13.84 -0.88
C THR A 208 21.30 14.35 0.44
N LYS A 209 21.16 13.56 1.50
CA LYS A 209 21.65 13.89 2.84
C LYS A 209 22.60 12.81 3.35
N GLU A 210 23.61 13.28 4.10
CA GLU A 210 24.58 12.46 4.84
C GLU A 210 24.44 12.75 6.34
N GLY A 211 25.02 11.89 7.20
CA GLY A 211 24.96 12.04 8.64
C GLY A 211 23.61 11.61 9.22
N SER A 212 23.22 12.20 10.36
CA SER A 212 21.95 11.92 11.00
C SER A 212 21.08 13.17 11.21
N GLU A 213 19.76 12.96 11.25
CA GLU A 213 18.77 14.02 11.52
C GLU A 213 17.67 13.46 12.41
N ILE A 214 17.15 14.29 13.29
CA ILE A 214 16.00 13.95 14.13
C ILE A 214 14.72 14.29 13.40
N LEU A 215 13.80 13.32 13.35
CA LEU A 215 12.45 13.47 12.86
C LEU A 215 11.47 13.18 13.98
N SER A 216 10.54 14.09 14.26
CA SER A 216 9.45 13.84 15.20
C SER A 216 8.12 13.67 14.46
N LEU A 217 7.37 12.60 14.81
CA LEU A 217 6.06 12.28 14.25
C LEU A 217 5.01 12.29 15.35
N GLY A 218 4.03 13.19 15.23
CA GLY A 218 2.93 13.32 16.18
C GLY A 218 1.70 12.57 15.73
N PHE A 219 1.09 11.83 16.65
CA PHE A 219 -0.11 11.03 16.43
C PHE A 219 -1.25 11.45 17.35
N GLU A 220 -2.47 11.50 16.81
CA GLU A 220 -3.72 11.65 17.58
C GLU A 220 -4.66 10.51 17.15
N LYS A 221 -5.07 9.68 18.12
CA LYS A 221 -5.88 8.48 17.88
C LYS A 221 -5.33 7.60 16.74
N GLY A 222 -4.02 7.43 16.73
CA GLY A 222 -3.29 6.64 15.74
C GLY A 222 -3.06 7.30 14.38
N GLU A 223 -3.69 8.43 14.09
CA GLU A 223 -3.47 9.16 12.84
C GLU A 223 -2.27 10.10 12.94
N LEU A 224 -1.45 10.14 11.90
CA LEU A 224 -0.35 11.10 11.78
C LEU A 224 -0.90 12.53 11.63
N VAL A 225 -0.66 13.39 12.62
CA VAL A 225 -1.17 14.76 12.66
C VAL A 225 -0.09 15.84 12.65
N ALA A 226 1.16 15.46 12.94
CA ALA A 226 2.25 16.43 12.96
C ALA A 226 3.58 15.82 12.50
N VAL A 227 4.41 16.64 11.87
CA VAL A 227 5.77 16.31 11.44
C VAL A 227 6.69 17.44 11.90
N ASN A 228 7.71 17.14 12.70
CA ASN A 228 8.64 18.12 13.29
C ASN A 228 7.91 19.28 13.99
N GLY A 229 6.85 18.95 14.77
CA GLY A 229 6.03 19.91 15.50
C GLY A 229 5.05 20.71 14.66
N LYS A 230 5.14 20.67 13.32
CA LYS A 230 4.16 21.31 12.42
C LYS A 230 2.94 20.42 12.28
N LYS A 231 1.76 20.96 12.64
CA LYS A 231 0.46 20.28 12.46
C LYS A 231 0.02 20.30 10.99
N PHE A 232 -0.66 19.23 10.59
CA PHE A 232 -1.27 19.06 9.27
C PHE A 232 -2.74 18.66 9.44
N ASP A 233 -3.64 19.47 8.91
CA ASP A 233 -5.07 19.12 8.81
C ASP A 233 -5.30 18.09 7.71
N ASP A 234 -4.50 18.16 6.66
CA ASP A 234 -4.50 17.23 5.53
C ASP A 234 -3.46 16.13 5.77
N ARG A 235 -3.94 14.91 6.01
CA ARG A 235 -3.10 13.73 6.28
C ARG A 235 -2.26 13.31 5.08
N ILE A 236 -2.74 13.58 3.86
CA ILE A 236 -2.01 13.31 2.62
C ILE A 236 -0.75 14.17 2.57
N LYS A 237 -0.87 15.45 2.91
CA LYS A 237 0.29 16.35 2.99
C LYS A 237 1.28 15.96 4.09
N ALA A 238 0.78 15.43 5.22
CA ALA A 238 1.66 14.91 6.26
C ALA A 238 2.48 13.70 5.76
N ILE A 239 1.82 12.75 5.08
CA ILE A 239 2.49 11.60 4.46
C ILE A 239 3.54 12.05 3.43
N GLN A 240 3.18 13.00 2.56
CA GLN A 240 4.09 13.54 1.55
C GLN A 240 5.31 14.24 2.17
N GLU A 241 5.13 14.95 3.29
CA GLU A 241 6.25 15.57 4.00
C GLU A 241 7.19 14.52 4.60
N VAL A 242 6.65 13.46 5.23
CA VAL A 242 7.46 12.34 5.74
C VAL A 242 8.20 11.65 4.59
N GLU A 243 7.52 11.41 3.45
CA GLU A 243 8.14 10.81 2.27
C GLU A 243 9.33 11.65 1.76
N LYS A 244 9.14 12.97 1.66
CA LYS A 244 10.20 13.89 1.23
C LYS A 244 11.42 13.84 2.16
N ILE A 245 11.19 13.85 3.47
CA ILE A 245 12.26 13.80 4.47
C ILE A 245 12.99 12.45 4.40
N GLY A 246 12.25 11.34 4.45
CA GLY A 246 12.83 10.00 4.48
C GLY A 246 13.52 9.58 3.17
N ALA A 247 12.96 9.98 2.03
CA ALA A 247 13.56 9.71 0.71
C ALA A 247 14.93 10.40 0.54
N ALA A 248 15.13 11.56 1.17
CA ALA A 248 16.45 12.23 1.17
C ALA A 248 17.56 11.40 1.82
N TYR A 249 17.22 10.41 2.63
CA TYR A 249 18.09 9.42 3.24
C TYR A 249 18.02 8.04 2.57
N ALA A 250 17.28 7.88 1.47
CA ALA A 250 17.00 6.59 0.83
C ALA A 250 16.40 5.53 1.78
N ILE A 251 15.64 5.96 2.79
CA ILE A 251 14.96 5.07 3.73
C ILE A 251 13.80 4.35 3.03
N GLY A 252 13.45 3.14 3.51
CA GLY A 252 12.31 2.39 3.04
C GLY A 252 12.51 1.69 1.69
N ARG A 253 13.73 1.39 1.32
CA ARG A 253 14.08 0.59 0.15
C ARG A 253 14.34 -0.86 0.55
N ASP A 254 13.69 -1.78 -0.17
CA ASP A 254 13.91 -3.21 0.02
C ASP A 254 13.39 -4.01 -1.18
N CYS A 255 13.52 -5.33 -1.11
CA CYS A 255 12.98 -6.28 -2.05
C CYS A 255 12.05 -7.26 -1.34
N HIS A 256 10.77 -7.21 -1.69
CA HIS A 256 9.81 -8.20 -1.24
C HIS A 256 9.84 -9.44 -2.12
N VAL A 257 9.80 -10.62 -1.49
CA VAL A 257 9.60 -11.92 -2.14
C VAL A 257 8.32 -12.53 -1.58
N GLY A 258 7.38 -12.88 -2.44
CA GLY A 258 6.10 -13.43 -1.98
C GLY A 258 5.30 -14.07 -3.10
N ASP A 259 4.20 -14.71 -2.70
CA ASP A 259 3.29 -15.32 -3.64
C ASP A 259 2.41 -14.27 -4.31
N THR A 260 2.29 -14.37 -5.63
CA THR A 260 1.25 -13.65 -6.37
C THR A 260 -0.11 -14.29 -6.09
N ILE A 261 -1.20 -13.58 -6.40
CA ILE A 261 -2.58 -14.10 -6.22
C ILE A 261 -2.78 -15.38 -7.05
N ILE A 262 -2.11 -15.49 -8.19
CA ILE A 262 -2.16 -16.68 -9.06
C ILE A 262 -1.21 -17.81 -8.63
N GLY A 263 -0.58 -17.71 -7.45
CA GLY A 263 0.21 -18.79 -6.85
C GLY A 263 1.67 -18.89 -7.31
N ILE A 264 2.19 -17.92 -8.06
CA ILE A 264 3.58 -17.90 -8.50
C ILE A 264 4.40 -17.01 -7.58
N LYS A 265 5.58 -17.44 -7.14
CA LYS A 265 6.51 -16.60 -6.40
C LYS A 265 7.05 -15.47 -7.27
N GLY A 266 6.93 -14.25 -6.77
CA GLY A 266 7.44 -13.04 -7.42
C GLY A 266 8.38 -12.25 -6.53
N ARG A 267 9.17 -11.38 -7.17
CA ARG A 267 10.01 -10.40 -6.49
C ARG A 267 9.63 -9.01 -6.96
N VAL A 268 9.55 -8.08 -6.02
CA VAL A 268 9.30 -6.67 -6.28
C VAL A 268 10.23 -5.82 -5.42
N GLY A 269 10.96 -4.92 -6.05
CA GLY A 269 11.67 -3.87 -5.34
C GLY A 269 10.72 -2.73 -4.99
N PHE A 270 11.04 -1.99 -3.97
CA PHE A 270 10.25 -0.82 -3.60
C PHE A 270 11.08 0.26 -2.91
N GLU A 271 10.58 1.48 -2.99
CA GLU A 271 10.99 2.62 -2.15
C GLU A 271 9.73 3.23 -1.54
N ALA A 272 9.68 3.28 -0.21
CA ALA A 272 8.48 3.66 0.55
C ALA A 272 8.88 4.28 1.90
N ALA A 273 9.49 5.46 1.86
CA ALA A 273 10.04 6.09 3.07
C ALA A 273 8.94 6.44 4.08
N ALA A 274 7.84 7.07 3.63
CA ALA A 274 6.76 7.44 4.53
C ALA A 274 6.12 6.22 5.20
N PRO A 275 5.69 5.17 4.49
CA PRO A 275 5.12 3.99 5.14
C PRO A 275 6.03 3.40 6.21
N MET A 276 7.31 3.24 5.91
CA MET A 276 8.25 2.61 6.84
C MET A 276 8.48 3.46 8.09
N LEU A 277 8.64 4.78 7.94
CA LEU A 277 8.81 5.71 9.07
C LEU A 277 7.54 5.83 9.91
N ILE A 278 6.39 6.00 9.27
CA ILE A 278 5.09 6.15 9.95
C ILE A 278 4.73 4.88 10.70
N ILE A 279 4.79 3.72 10.05
CA ILE A 279 4.50 2.42 10.69
C ILE A 279 5.49 2.12 11.80
N GLY A 280 6.78 2.41 11.60
CA GLY A 280 7.81 2.22 12.63
C GLY A 280 7.55 3.06 13.88
N ALA A 281 7.25 4.34 13.69
CA ALA A 281 6.91 5.25 14.79
C ALA A 281 5.58 4.87 15.47
N HIS A 282 4.54 4.62 14.69
CA HIS A 282 3.23 4.24 15.21
C HIS A 282 3.29 2.95 16.03
N ARG A 283 3.95 1.91 15.53
CA ARG A 283 4.18 0.65 16.27
C ARG A 283 4.95 0.87 17.58
N PHE A 284 5.89 1.82 17.60
CA PHE A 284 6.64 2.15 18.81
C PHE A 284 5.74 2.83 19.85
N LEU A 285 4.90 3.80 19.42
CA LEU A 285 3.93 4.47 20.29
C LEU A 285 2.93 3.48 20.89
N GLU A 286 2.43 2.54 20.10
CA GLU A 286 1.49 1.51 20.57
C GLU A 286 2.04 0.63 21.69
N LYS A 287 3.35 0.40 21.75
CA LYS A 287 3.99 -0.34 22.87
C LYS A 287 3.86 0.38 24.21
N TYR A 288 3.71 1.70 24.19
CA TYR A 288 3.49 2.49 25.39
C TYR A 288 2.01 2.59 25.78
N THR A 289 1.10 2.52 24.81
CA THR A 289 -0.30 2.92 24.99
C THR A 289 -1.31 1.76 24.95
N LEU A 290 -0.93 0.61 24.39
CA LEU A 290 -1.81 -0.55 24.27
C LEU A 290 -1.45 -1.63 25.31
N SER A 291 -2.48 -2.27 25.86
CA SER A 291 -2.29 -3.46 26.69
C SER A 291 -1.74 -4.63 25.85
N LYS A 292 -1.10 -5.59 26.53
CA LYS A 292 -0.56 -6.80 25.93
C LYS A 292 -1.57 -7.50 24.99
N TRP A 293 -2.81 -7.68 25.43
CA TRP A 293 -3.81 -8.43 24.66
C TRP A 293 -4.38 -7.63 23.50
N GLN A 294 -4.46 -6.28 23.63
CA GLN A 294 -4.80 -5.41 22.50
C GLN A 294 -3.77 -5.53 21.37
N GLN A 295 -2.47 -5.51 21.69
CA GLN A 295 -1.40 -5.67 20.70
C GLN A 295 -1.50 -7.02 19.99
N TYR A 296 -1.63 -8.11 20.73
CA TYR A 296 -1.72 -9.46 20.16
C TYR A 296 -2.90 -9.63 19.20
N TRP A 297 -4.10 -9.22 19.60
CA TRP A 297 -5.29 -9.33 18.76
C TRP A 297 -5.21 -8.41 17.54
N LYS A 298 -4.74 -7.18 17.74
CA LYS A 298 -4.57 -6.22 16.66
C LYS A 298 -3.60 -6.76 15.59
N ASP A 299 -2.46 -7.31 15.98
CA ASP A 299 -1.49 -7.88 15.04
C ASP A 299 -2.09 -9.05 14.23
N GLN A 300 -2.93 -9.88 14.84
CA GLN A 300 -3.60 -10.97 14.11
C GLN A 300 -4.55 -10.42 13.03
N VAL A 301 -5.46 -9.52 13.39
CA VAL A 301 -6.43 -8.98 12.42
C VAL A 301 -5.77 -8.09 11.37
N SER A 302 -4.67 -7.43 11.72
CA SER A 302 -3.86 -6.61 10.79
C SER A 302 -3.23 -7.44 9.67
N ASN A 303 -2.74 -8.63 9.99
CA ASN A 303 -2.21 -9.56 9.00
C ASN A 303 -3.30 -9.97 8.00
N TRP A 304 -4.53 -10.24 8.47
CA TRP A 304 -5.67 -10.53 7.61
C TRP A 304 -6.07 -9.33 6.77
N TYR A 305 -6.10 -8.12 7.36
CA TYR A 305 -6.37 -6.89 6.61
C TYR A 305 -5.41 -6.73 5.42
N GLY A 306 -4.11 -6.86 5.69
CA GLY A 306 -3.09 -6.80 4.64
C GLY A 306 -3.22 -7.91 3.59
N MET A 307 -3.59 -9.13 4.02
CA MET A 307 -3.84 -10.24 3.10
C MET A 307 -5.03 -9.96 2.18
N PHE A 308 -6.17 -9.54 2.73
CA PHE A 308 -7.36 -9.20 1.95
C PHE A 308 -7.10 -8.08 0.95
N LEU A 309 -6.36 -7.03 1.34
CA LEU A 309 -5.93 -5.99 0.39
C LEU A 309 -5.05 -6.56 -0.73
N HIS A 310 -4.10 -7.44 -0.39
CA HIS A 310 -3.23 -8.03 -1.41
C HIS A 310 -3.99 -8.92 -2.38
N GLU A 311 -4.89 -9.75 -1.86
CA GLU A 311 -5.68 -10.74 -2.61
C GLU A 311 -6.91 -10.14 -3.32
N SER A 312 -7.05 -8.81 -3.34
CA SER A 312 -8.21 -8.12 -3.93
C SER A 312 -9.56 -8.41 -3.24
N GLN A 313 -9.53 -8.79 -1.98
CA GLN A 313 -10.70 -9.12 -1.17
C GLN A 313 -11.19 -7.92 -0.33
N TYR A 314 -10.87 -6.70 -0.72
CA TYR A 314 -11.29 -5.50 0.01
C TYR A 314 -12.81 -5.37 0.18
N LEU A 315 -13.57 -5.94 -0.76
CA LEU A 315 -15.04 -5.90 -0.75
C LEU A 315 -15.67 -7.00 0.12
N GLU A 316 -14.87 -7.84 0.78
CA GLU A 316 -15.38 -8.85 1.70
C GLU A 316 -16.09 -8.20 2.90
N PRO A 317 -17.26 -8.74 3.32
CA PRO A 317 -18.02 -8.17 4.43
C PRO A 317 -17.28 -8.12 5.77
N VAL A 318 -16.25 -8.93 5.96
CA VAL A 318 -15.41 -8.92 7.17
C VAL A 318 -14.46 -7.71 7.24
N MET A 319 -14.21 -7.01 6.13
CA MET A 319 -13.29 -5.87 6.13
C MET A 319 -13.75 -4.72 7.04
N PRO A 320 -15.01 -4.26 6.99
CA PRO A 320 -15.50 -3.27 7.95
C PRO A 320 -15.40 -3.71 9.41
N ASP A 321 -15.55 -5.00 9.71
CA ASP A 321 -15.42 -5.53 11.09
C ASP A 321 -13.97 -5.40 11.58
N ILE A 322 -13.01 -5.75 10.72
CA ILE A 322 -11.58 -5.58 11.00
C ILE A 322 -11.24 -4.09 11.16
N GLU A 323 -11.71 -3.24 10.27
CA GLU A 323 -11.51 -1.78 10.32
C GLU A 323 -12.06 -1.17 11.62
N ALA A 324 -13.24 -1.60 12.06
CA ALA A 324 -13.84 -1.16 13.31
C ALA A 324 -12.97 -1.58 14.52
N MET A 325 -12.42 -2.80 14.52
CA MET A 325 -11.52 -3.26 15.56
C MET A 325 -10.20 -2.46 15.57
N LEU A 326 -9.61 -2.25 14.41
CA LEU A 326 -8.40 -1.44 14.27
C LEU A 326 -8.64 -0.02 14.79
N ALA A 327 -9.70 0.66 14.35
CA ALA A 327 -10.06 2.00 14.79
C ALA A 327 -10.32 2.06 16.31
N SER A 328 -11.03 1.07 16.86
CA SER A 328 -11.29 0.99 18.30
C SER A 328 -10.01 0.89 19.13
N SER A 329 -8.98 0.23 18.61
CA SER A 329 -7.69 0.08 19.30
C SER A 329 -6.93 1.40 19.42
N GLN A 330 -7.22 2.38 18.57
CA GLN A 330 -6.45 3.62 18.45
C GLN A 330 -6.89 4.74 19.40
N ARG A 331 -7.93 4.53 20.20
CA ARG A 331 -8.52 5.57 21.07
C ARG A 331 -7.51 6.32 21.95
N ASN A 332 -6.50 5.62 22.45
CA ASN A 332 -5.47 6.12 23.36
C ASN A 332 -4.07 6.08 22.72
N VAL A 333 -3.98 5.98 21.40
CA VAL A 333 -2.69 6.03 20.69
C VAL A 333 -2.41 7.49 20.32
N ASN A 334 -1.97 8.26 21.33
CA ASN A 334 -1.69 9.69 21.22
C ASN A 334 -0.26 9.96 21.68
N GLY A 335 0.47 10.82 20.98
CA GLY A 335 1.81 11.20 21.40
C GLY A 335 2.73 11.54 20.24
N THR A 336 3.98 11.81 20.58
CA THR A 336 5.03 12.13 19.63
C THR A 336 6.15 11.11 19.73
N VAL A 337 6.53 10.53 18.60
CA VAL A 337 7.67 9.62 18.50
C VAL A 337 8.82 10.32 17.81
N THR A 338 10.00 10.19 18.40
CA THR A 338 11.26 10.72 17.87
C THR A 338 12.04 9.62 17.18
N LEU A 339 12.42 9.86 15.94
CA LEU A 339 13.24 9.00 15.11
C LEU A 339 14.58 9.67 14.82
N GLU A 340 15.66 8.92 14.81
CA GLU A 340 16.93 9.33 14.24
C GLU A 340 17.07 8.71 12.84
N LEU A 341 17.13 9.55 11.82
CA LEU A 341 17.32 9.14 10.43
C LEU A 341 18.80 9.10 10.09
N ARG A 342 19.21 8.11 9.32
CA ARG A 342 20.54 7.94 8.76
C ARG A 342 20.42 7.43 7.32
N PRO A 343 21.43 7.57 6.47
CA PRO A 343 21.39 6.95 5.15
C PRO A 343 20.97 5.49 5.21
N TYR A 344 19.93 5.14 4.47
CA TYR A 344 19.31 3.81 4.33
C TYR A 344 18.66 3.22 5.59
N SER A 345 18.59 3.94 6.72
CA SER A 345 18.07 3.39 7.97
C SER A 345 17.47 4.46 8.88
N PHE A 346 16.70 4.02 9.88
CA PHE A 346 16.26 4.87 10.97
C PHE A 346 16.18 4.07 12.28
N GLN A 347 16.22 4.78 13.39
CA GLN A 347 16.04 4.23 14.73
C GLN A 347 15.02 5.05 15.51
N THR A 348 14.12 4.38 16.24
CA THR A 348 13.26 5.05 17.21
C THR A 348 14.08 5.36 18.47
N VAL A 349 14.10 6.61 18.90
CA VAL A 349 14.93 7.07 20.03
C VAL A 349 14.14 7.57 21.21
N GLY A 350 12.85 7.89 21.04
CA GLY A 350 12.01 8.35 22.15
C GLY A 350 10.53 8.37 21.82
N CYS A 351 9.73 8.43 22.90
CA CYS A 351 8.28 8.57 22.81
C CYS A 351 7.82 9.48 23.95
N ASP A 352 7.00 10.47 23.64
CA ASP A 352 6.29 11.32 24.59
C ASP A 352 4.79 11.12 24.40
N THR A 353 4.11 10.57 25.41
CA THR A 353 2.69 10.23 25.35
C THR A 353 2.00 10.45 26.68
N PRO A 354 0.79 11.05 26.68
CA PRO A 354 -0.02 11.16 27.90
C PRO A 354 -0.62 9.82 28.37
N ASP A 355 -0.65 8.81 27.48
CA ASP A 355 -1.26 7.49 27.71
C ASP A 355 -0.20 6.42 28.04
N ASP A 356 0.90 6.80 28.72
CA ASP A 356 2.05 5.96 29.02
C ASP A 356 1.73 4.87 30.07
N LEU A 357 1.75 3.62 29.65
CA LEU A 357 1.59 2.45 30.51
C LEU A 357 2.90 1.97 31.13
N VAL A 358 4.06 2.47 30.70
CA VAL A 358 5.37 2.09 31.26
C VAL A 358 5.59 2.78 32.60
N HIS A 359 5.32 4.09 32.68
CA HIS A 359 5.46 4.86 33.89
C HIS A 359 4.12 4.97 34.64
N ASN A 360 3.76 3.91 35.37
CA ASN A 360 2.52 3.83 36.12
C ASN A 360 2.75 3.68 37.63
N LYS A 361 1.67 3.81 38.44
CA LYS A 361 1.75 3.78 39.90
C LYS A 361 1.89 2.37 40.49
N LEU A 362 1.74 1.30 39.69
CA LEU A 362 1.72 -0.07 40.18
C LEU A 362 3.12 -0.69 40.32
N GLY A 363 4.08 -0.21 39.53
CA GLY A 363 5.46 -0.68 39.55
C GLY A 363 6.26 -0.15 38.35
N GLU A 364 7.56 -0.28 38.44
CA GLU A 364 8.49 0.07 37.38
C GLU A 364 9.34 -1.17 37.04
N TYR A 365 9.73 -1.30 35.77
CA TYR A 365 10.57 -2.42 35.33
C TYR A 365 11.94 -2.35 36.00
N GLY A 366 12.37 -3.46 36.62
CA GLY A 366 13.64 -3.55 37.36
C GLY A 366 13.57 -3.08 38.82
N GLU A 367 12.44 -2.50 39.26
CA GLU A 367 12.20 -2.06 40.63
C GLU A 367 11.31 -3.05 41.39
N GLY A 368 11.25 -2.91 42.69
CA GLY A 368 10.34 -3.70 43.55
C GLY A 368 8.87 -3.43 43.21
N ALA A 369 8.06 -4.46 43.16
CA ALA A 369 6.63 -4.31 42.93
C ALA A 369 5.95 -3.51 44.04
N LYS A 370 5.10 -2.55 43.69
CA LYS A 370 4.30 -1.75 44.61
C LYS A 370 2.86 -2.27 44.79
N ALA A 371 2.39 -3.09 43.82
CA ALA A 371 1.01 -3.56 43.75
C ALA A 371 0.80 -4.99 44.28
N TRP A 372 1.88 -5.76 44.49
CA TRP A 372 1.82 -7.15 44.95
C TRP A 372 3.08 -7.54 45.74
N THR A 373 2.98 -8.56 46.57
CA THR A 373 4.06 -9.10 47.44
C THR A 373 4.78 -10.28 46.81
N ALA A 374 5.91 -10.67 47.38
CA ALA A 374 6.62 -11.87 46.97
C ALA A 374 5.76 -13.17 47.12
N ASP A 375 4.89 -13.19 48.13
CA ASP A 375 4.01 -14.38 48.35
C ASP A 375 2.86 -14.40 47.31
N ASP A 376 2.33 -13.28 46.91
CA ASP A 376 1.39 -13.21 45.77
C ASP A 376 2.02 -13.74 44.49
N ALA A 377 3.28 -13.36 44.22
CA ALA A 377 4.03 -13.88 43.08
C ALA A 377 4.24 -15.41 43.14
N LYS A 378 4.63 -15.94 44.30
CA LYS A 378 4.79 -17.41 44.48
C LYS A 378 3.45 -18.12 44.26
N GLY A 379 2.35 -17.58 44.79
CA GLY A 379 1.00 -18.10 44.57
C GLY A 379 0.62 -18.18 43.12
N PHE A 380 0.82 -17.05 42.40
CA PHE A 380 0.58 -16.96 40.95
C PHE A 380 1.40 -17.96 40.15
N ILE A 381 2.71 -18.03 40.40
CA ILE A 381 3.63 -18.99 39.72
C ILE A 381 3.18 -20.44 39.96
N LYS A 382 2.81 -20.77 41.20
CA LYS A 382 2.34 -22.12 41.58
C LYS A 382 1.08 -22.52 40.79
N ILE A 383 0.11 -21.62 40.69
CA ILE A 383 -1.15 -21.84 39.98
C ILE A 383 -0.90 -21.92 38.47
N THR A 384 -0.16 -20.95 37.91
CA THR A 384 0.12 -20.88 36.48
C THR A 384 0.95 -22.04 35.95
N SER A 385 1.80 -22.63 36.82
CA SER A 385 2.59 -23.85 36.47
C SER A 385 1.77 -25.14 36.48
N THR A 386 0.55 -25.15 37.02
CA THR A 386 -0.26 -26.35 37.18
C THR A 386 -0.48 -27.14 35.88
N PRO A 387 -0.87 -26.53 34.74
CA PRO A 387 -1.06 -27.26 33.50
C PRO A 387 0.21 -27.93 32.99
N LEU A 388 1.37 -27.27 33.11
CA LEU A 388 2.66 -27.82 32.71
C LEU A 388 3.08 -28.95 33.64
N ARG A 389 2.90 -28.79 34.96
CA ARG A 389 3.20 -29.83 35.95
C ARG A 389 2.31 -31.05 35.76
N ALA A 390 1.03 -30.85 35.44
CA ALA A 390 0.13 -31.95 35.13
C ALA A 390 0.61 -32.73 33.89
N TYR A 391 0.97 -32.01 32.81
CA TYR A 391 1.47 -32.63 31.59
C TYR A 391 2.71 -33.52 31.87
N TYR A 392 3.76 -32.95 32.47
CA TYR A 392 4.99 -33.67 32.73
C TYR A 392 4.87 -34.71 33.84
N SER A 393 3.82 -34.68 34.67
CA SER A 393 3.55 -35.76 35.62
C SER A 393 3.01 -37.00 34.95
N VAL A 394 2.35 -36.88 33.81
CA VAL A 394 1.81 -38.00 33.02
C VAL A 394 2.83 -38.47 31.97
N HIS A 395 3.74 -37.60 31.58
CA HIS A 395 4.79 -37.86 30.58
C HIS A 395 6.20 -37.63 31.18
N PRO A 396 6.61 -38.44 32.16
CA PRO A 396 7.87 -38.20 32.90
C PRO A 396 9.14 -38.39 32.06
N ASP A 397 9.04 -39.14 30.96
CA ASP A 397 10.18 -39.47 30.09
C ASP A 397 10.32 -38.47 28.90
N GLU A 398 9.41 -37.49 28.79
CA GLU A 398 9.54 -36.43 27.77
C GLU A 398 10.52 -35.34 28.24
N GLU A 399 11.73 -35.37 27.68
CA GLU A 399 12.67 -34.25 27.74
C GLU A 399 12.33 -33.21 26.64
N ARG A 400 12.45 -31.92 26.98
CA ARG A 400 12.20 -30.82 26.03
C ARG A 400 13.47 -30.44 25.31
#